data_156f03e93f252d6f1a4cddd416c95a16
#
_entry.id   156f03e93f252d6f1a4cddd416c95a16
#
_cell.length_a   1.000
_cell.length_b   1.000
_cell.length_c   1.000
_cell.angle_alpha   90.00
_cell.angle_beta   90.00
_cell.angle_gamma   90.00
#
_symmetry.space_group_name_H-M   'P 1'
#
loop_
_entity.id
_entity.type
_entity.pdbx_description
1 polymer ?
#
loop_
_entity_poly.entity_id
_entity_poly.type
_entity_poly.pdbx_seq_one_letter_code
_entity_poly.pdbx_strand_id
1 'polypeptide(L)'
;SRGNGTLTMGTNAEFPPYEYYENNEIVGIDVDIMQAIADKLGMELKIEDMAFDSIIPAVSTGKIDVGAAGFTVTEERKKNVNFTDTYATSKQVIIVRDGNAVTAKSSFGEKFYQNFIQDNRYAYMLKGLGNTLLITVLALLVGVVFGFLIAIVRTNHDRNGGLTILNA
;
A
#
# COMPACT_ATOMS: atom_id res chain seq x y z
N SER A 1 -3.98 33.45 -1.25
CA SER A 1 -4.65 33.55 -2.55
C SER A 1 -3.67 33.06 -3.61
N ARG A 2 -3.72 31.80 -3.97
CA ARG A 2 -3.01 31.26 -5.12
C ARG A 2 -3.83 31.59 -6.34
N GLY A 3 -3.38 32.58 -7.09
CA GLY A 3 -4.13 33.34 -8.06
C GLY A 3 -4.42 32.67 -9.39
N ASN A 4 -5.01 31.47 -9.42
CA ASN A 4 -5.41 30.87 -10.70
C ASN A 4 -6.91 30.59 -10.83
N GLY A 5 -7.73 30.95 -9.87
CA GLY A 5 -9.16 30.62 -9.94
C GLY A 5 -9.49 29.13 -9.92
N THR A 6 -8.53 28.27 -9.62
CA THR A 6 -8.73 26.80 -9.54
C THR A 6 -8.50 26.32 -8.10
N LEU A 7 -9.43 25.53 -7.57
CA LEU A 7 -9.34 24.82 -6.30
C LEU A 7 -9.07 23.34 -6.61
N THR A 8 -7.88 22.86 -6.28
CA THR A 8 -7.50 21.45 -6.53
C THR A 8 -7.82 20.60 -5.32
N MET A 9 -8.77 19.69 -5.49
CA MET A 9 -9.19 18.70 -4.50
C MET A 9 -8.50 17.35 -4.77
N GLY A 10 -7.85 16.78 -3.76
CA GLY A 10 -7.42 15.39 -3.78
C GLY A 10 -8.44 14.48 -3.11
N THR A 11 -8.71 13.35 -3.72
CA THR A 11 -9.66 12.34 -3.23
C THR A 11 -9.19 10.93 -3.55
N ASN A 12 -9.87 9.92 -2.98
CA ASN A 12 -9.70 8.51 -3.37
C ASN A 12 -11.08 7.95 -3.72
N ALA A 13 -11.41 7.93 -5.01
CA ALA A 13 -12.75 7.71 -5.53
C ALA A 13 -13.22 6.23 -5.45
N GLU A 14 -13.06 5.61 -4.28
CA GLU A 14 -13.40 4.21 -3.99
C GLU A 14 -14.34 4.07 -2.77
N PHE A 15 -14.92 5.17 -2.26
CA PHE A 15 -15.66 5.17 -1.00
C PHE A 15 -17.08 5.75 -1.13
N PRO A 16 -18.03 5.04 -1.77
CA PRO A 16 -19.41 5.50 -1.84
C PRO A 16 -20.06 5.53 -0.44
N PRO A 17 -20.95 6.49 -0.14
CA PRO A 17 -21.46 7.54 -1.02
C PRO A 17 -20.64 8.85 -1.00
N TYR A 18 -19.45 8.87 -0.37
CA TYR A 18 -18.67 10.10 -0.19
C TYR A 18 -17.96 10.51 -1.47
N GLU A 19 -17.17 9.60 -2.08
CA GLU A 19 -16.45 9.79 -3.34
C GLU A 19 -16.33 8.46 -4.09
N TYR A 20 -16.78 8.43 -5.33
CA TYR A 20 -16.76 7.22 -6.16
C TYR A 20 -16.92 7.56 -7.64
N TYR A 21 -16.56 6.61 -8.49
CA TYR A 21 -16.78 6.75 -9.94
C TYR A 21 -18.20 6.37 -10.32
N GLU A 22 -18.87 7.26 -11.04
CA GLU A 22 -20.13 7.00 -11.75
C GLU A 22 -20.00 7.52 -13.18
N ASN A 23 -20.26 6.65 -14.18
CA ASN A 23 -20.13 7.00 -15.61
C ASN A 23 -18.79 7.66 -15.98
N ASN A 24 -17.70 7.22 -15.37
CA ASN A 24 -16.34 7.75 -15.56
C ASN A 24 -16.10 9.17 -15.00
N GLU A 25 -17.02 9.66 -14.19
CA GLU A 25 -16.87 10.91 -13.44
C GLU A 25 -16.78 10.60 -11.94
N ILE A 26 -16.04 11.42 -11.20
CA ILE A 26 -15.97 11.31 -9.74
C ILE A 26 -17.13 12.11 -9.16
N VAL A 27 -17.96 11.45 -8.39
CA VAL A 27 -19.19 12.00 -7.78
C VAL A 27 -19.27 11.62 -6.30
N GLY A 28 -20.18 12.24 -5.58
CA GLY A 28 -20.46 11.91 -4.19
C GLY A 28 -20.56 13.13 -3.29
N ILE A 29 -20.84 12.90 -2.02
CA ILE A 29 -21.08 13.94 -1.01
C ILE A 29 -19.89 14.90 -0.91
N ASP A 30 -18.67 14.36 -0.89
CA ASP A 30 -17.46 15.16 -0.75
C ASP A 30 -17.22 16.04 -1.99
N VAL A 31 -17.54 15.52 -3.18
CA VAL A 31 -17.48 16.28 -4.42
C VAL A 31 -18.49 17.43 -4.43
N ASP A 32 -19.74 17.15 -4.03
CA ASP A 32 -20.81 18.16 -3.98
C ASP A 32 -20.47 19.29 -2.99
N ILE A 33 -19.93 18.93 -1.81
CA ILE A 33 -19.48 19.92 -0.82
C ILE A 33 -18.35 20.78 -1.40
N MET A 34 -17.37 20.16 -2.04
CA MET A 34 -16.22 20.87 -2.59
C MET A 34 -16.61 21.76 -3.79
N GLN A 35 -17.55 21.30 -4.62
CA GLN A 35 -18.10 22.13 -5.70
C GLN A 35 -18.80 23.39 -5.14
N ALA A 36 -19.63 23.20 -4.12
CA ALA A 36 -20.32 24.33 -3.48
C ALA A 36 -19.33 25.32 -2.81
N ILE A 37 -18.19 24.84 -2.30
CA ILE A 37 -17.13 25.70 -1.78
C ILE A 37 -16.43 26.44 -2.91
N ALA A 38 -16.06 25.76 -3.98
CA ALA A 38 -15.42 26.36 -5.15
C ALA A 38 -16.29 27.46 -5.76
N ASP A 39 -17.59 27.21 -5.92
CA ASP A 39 -18.56 28.17 -6.42
C ASP A 39 -18.62 29.44 -5.54
N LYS A 40 -18.65 29.28 -4.21
CA LYS A 40 -18.65 30.42 -3.27
C LYS A 40 -17.35 31.22 -3.31
N LEU A 41 -16.24 30.57 -3.65
CA LEU A 41 -14.94 31.23 -3.79
C LEU A 41 -14.74 31.84 -5.17
N GLY A 42 -15.66 31.58 -6.12
CA GLY A 42 -15.50 31.97 -7.52
C GLY A 42 -14.33 31.26 -8.21
N MET A 43 -14.08 30.03 -7.84
CA MET A 43 -13.00 29.18 -8.35
C MET A 43 -13.56 28.00 -9.13
N GLU A 44 -12.77 27.48 -10.07
CA GLU A 44 -13.07 26.20 -10.73
C GLU A 44 -12.58 25.04 -9.84
N LEU A 45 -13.41 24.02 -9.65
CA LEU A 45 -13.02 22.79 -8.94
C LEU A 45 -12.27 21.86 -9.90
N LYS A 46 -11.06 21.47 -9.53
CA LYS A 46 -10.29 20.40 -10.16
C LYS A 46 -10.17 19.24 -9.19
N ILE A 47 -10.58 18.03 -9.60
CA ILE A 47 -10.51 16.82 -8.76
C ILE A 47 -9.33 15.97 -9.24
N GLU A 48 -8.47 15.54 -8.31
CA GLU A 48 -7.38 14.60 -8.55
C GLU A 48 -7.62 13.33 -7.72
N ASP A 49 -7.82 12.21 -8.42
CA ASP A 49 -7.87 10.89 -7.80
C ASP A 49 -6.47 10.39 -7.47
N MET A 50 -6.29 9.92 -6.24
CA MET A 50 -5.01 9.41 -5.77
C MET A 50 -5.20 8.42 -4.62
N ALA A 51 -4.15 7.64 -4.31
CA ALA A 51 -4.17 6.74 -3.16
C ALA A 51 -4.44 7.53 -1.87
N PHE A 52 -5.34 7.01 -1.02
CA PHE A 52 -5.80 7.66 0.22
C PHE A 52 -4.63 8.18 1.09
N ASP A 53 -3.59 7.36 1.28
CA ASP A 53 -2.43 7.71 2.09
C ASP A 53 -1.56 8.83 1.47
N SER A 54 -1.77 9.16 0.20
CA SER A 54 -1.05 10.22 -0.50
C SER A 54 -1.70 11.59 -0.37
N ILE A 55 -2.97 11.67 0.04
CA ILE A 55 -3.73 12.92 0.06
C ILE A 55 -3.15 13.89 1.11
N ILE A 56 -2.94 13.46 2.36
CA ILE A 56 -2.39 14.32 3.41
C ILE A 56 -0.99 14.84 3.05
N PRO A 57 -0.03 14.02 2.58
CA PRO A 57 1.24 14.52 2.07
C PRO A 57 1.09 15.52 0.91
N ALA A 58 0.15 15.32 -0.01
CA ALA A 58 -0.07 16.23 -1.12
C ALA A 58 -0.60 17.59 -0.67
N VAL A 59 -1.51 17.64 0.32
CA VAL A 59 -1.97 18.88 0.94
C VAL A 59 -0.83 19.56 1.69
N SER A 60 -0.10 18.82 2.52
CA SER A 60 1.00 19.33 3.34
C SER A 60 2.12 19.97 2.51
N THR A 61 2.42 19.40 1.35
CA THR A 61 3.43 19.92 0.42
C THR A 61 2.89 21.01 -0.52
N GLY A 62 1.57 21.25 -0.50
CA GLY A 62 0.92 22.22 -1.39
C GLY A 62 0.81 21.78 -2.84
N LYS A 63 0.91 20.47 -3.12
CA LYS A 63 0.65 19.90 -4.43
C LYS A 63 -0.83 20.03 -4.81
N ILE A 64 -1.72 19.85 -3.83
CA ILE A 64 -3.16 20.10 -3.91
C ILE A 64 -3.56 21.09 -2.80
N ASP A 65 -4.71 21.75 -2.98
CA ASP A 65 -5.18 22.77 -2.04
C ASP A 65 -5.95 22.17 -0.87
N VAL A 66 -6.71 21.09 -1.10
CA VAL A 66 -7.59 20.47 -0.13
C VAL A 66 -7.70 18.97 -0.37
N GLY A 67 -7.87 18.19 0.68
CA GLY A 67 -8.23 16.78 0.63
C GLY A 67 -9.66 16.57 1.12
N ALA A 68 -10.49 15.89 0.33
CA ALA A 68 -11.81 15.44 0.74
C ALA A 68 -11.98 13.98 0.31
N ALA A 69 -12.07 13.08 1.29
CA ALA A 69 -12.11 11.64 1.10
C ALA A 69 -12.63 10.92 2.35
N GLY A 70 -13.76 11.35 2.87
CA GLY A 70 -14.37 10.75 4.07
C GLY A 70 -13.43 10.67 5.27
N PHE A 71 -12.54 11.63 5.45
CA PHE A 71 -11.49 11.57 6.48
C PHE A 71 -12.04 11.54 7.90
N THR A 72 -11.57 10.58 8.69
CA THR A 72 -11.68 10.64 10.15
C THR A 72 -10.58 11.55 10.71
N VAL A 73 -10.99 12.52 11.52
CA VAL A 73 -10.06 13.42 12.23
C VAL A 73 -9.35 12.64 13.33
N THR A 74 -8.02 12.61 13.29
CA THR A 74 -7.18 11.99 14.33
C THR A 74 -6.09 12.96 14.77
N GLU A 75 -5.59 12.81 16.01
CA GLU A 75 -4.52 13.65 16.53
C GLU A 75 -3.20 13.50 15.75
N GLU A 76 -2.98 12.33 15.14
CA GLU A 76 -1.83 12.12 14.28
C GLU A 76 -1.93 12.92 12.97
N ARG A 77 -3.09 12.91 12.33
CA ARG A 77 -3.34 13.65 11.07
C ARG A 77 -3.31 15.15 11.29
N LYS A 78 -3.81 15.65 12.44
CA LYS A 78 -3.76 17.06 12.81
C LYS A 78 -2.35 17.64 12.93
N LYS A 79 -1.33 16.80 13.11
CA LYS A 79 0.07 17.25 13.12
C LYS A 79 0.56 17.74 11.75
N ASN A 80 -0.06 17.28 10.69
CA ASN A 80 0.39 17.51 9.33
C ASN A 80 -0.50 18.48 8.55
N VAL A 81 -1.81 18.52 8.85
CA VAL A 81 -2.80 19.34 8.16
C VAL A 81 -3.87 19.84 9.13
N ASN A 82 -4.55 20.91 8.74
CA ASN A 82 -5.74 21.40 9.45
C ASN A 82 -6.99 20.71 8.91
N PHE A 83 -7.97 20.52 9.78
CA PHE A 83 -9.28 19.97 9.44
C PHE A 83 -10.37 21.01 9.62
N THR A 84 -11.44 20.88 8.82
CA THR A 84 -12.69 21.62 9.02
C THR A 84 -13.46 21.07 10.21
N ASP A 85 -14.57 21.69 10.54
CA ASP A 85 -15.58 21.09 11.42
C ASP A 85 -16.12 19.80 10.79
N THR A 86 -16.63 18.90 11.64
CA THR A 86 -17.21 17.62 11.21
C THR A 86 -18.48 17.85 10.41
N TYR A 87 -18.54 17.38 9.15
CA TYR A 87 -19.69 17.50 8.28
C TYR A 87 -20.55 16.22 8.21
N ALA A 88 -20.01 15.08 8.66
CA ALA A 88 -20.71 13.80 8.70
C ALA A 88 -20.30 12.97 9.91
N THR A 89 -21.23 12.16 10.42
CA THR A 89 -20.95 11.17 11.46
C THR A 89 -21.35 9.80 10.93
N SER A 90 -20.39 8.88 10.86
CA SER A 90 -20.64 7.51 10.40
C SER A 90 -20.26 6.50 11.47
N LYS A 91 -20.85 5.31 11.38
CA LYS A 91 -20.46 4.15 12.18
C LYS A 91 -19.91 3.08 11.25
N GLN A 92 -18.68 2.66 11.51
CA GLN A 92 -18.13 1.49 10.85
C GLN A 92 -18.47 0.24 11.65
N VAL A 93 -18.94 -0.79 10.96
CA VAL A 93 -19.32 -2.07 11.54
C VAL A 93 -18.65 -3.20 10.75
N ILE A 94 -18.35 -4.28 11.42
CA ILE A 94 -17.89 -5.51 10.78
C ILE A 94 -19.11 -6.40 10.55
N ILE A 95 -19.36 -6.72 9.29
CA ILE A 95 -20.43 -7.66 8.94
C ILE A 95 -19.87 -9.07 9.07
N VAL A 96 -20.51 -9.89 9.89
CA VAL A 96 -20.16 -11.30 10.08
C VAL A 96 -21.40 -12.15 9.73
N ARG A 97 -21.16 -13.40 9.32
CA ARG A 97 -22.26 -14.33 9.10
C ARG A 97 -22.98 -14.58 10.43
N ASP A 98 -24.29 -14.64 10.39
CA ASP A 98 -25.11 -14.93 11.57
C ASP A 98 -24.65 -16.22 12.28
N GLY A 99 -24.53 -16.15 13.60
CA GLY A 99 -23.94 -17.22 14.42
C GLY A 99 -22.39 -17.17 14.58
N ASN A 100 -21.69 -16.30 13.86
CA ASN A 100 -20.25 -16.11 13.97
C ASN A 100 -19.86 -14.77 14.65
N ALA A 101 -20.59 -14.37 15.67
CA ALA A 101 -20.21 -13.19 16.46
C ALA A 101 -18.76 -13.37 16.93
N VAL A 102 -17.88 -12.49 16.49
CA VAL A 102 -16.49 -12.43 16.95
C VAL A 102 -16.52 -11.99 18.41
N THR A 103 -16.71 -12.94 19.32
CA THR A 103 -16.47 -12.67 20.73
C THR A 103 -14.96 -12.50 20.91
N ALA A 104 -14.56 -11.40 21.50
CA ALA A 104 -13.16 -10.99 21.71
C ALA A 104 -12.33 -11.97 22.60
N LYS A 105 -12.84 -13.15 22.89
CA LYS A 105 -12.19 -14.23 23.65
C LYS A 105 -11.94 -15.45 22.77
N SER A 106 -11.25 -15.29 21.64
CA SER A 106 -10.73 -16.47 20.97
C SER A 106 -9.50 -16.99 21.72
N SER A 107 -9.53 -18.24 22.14
CA SER A 107 -8.39 -18.94 22.74
C SER A 107 -7.22 -18.94 21.76
N PHE A 108 -5.97 -19.00 22.28
CA PHE A 108 -4.78 -19.15 21.42
C PHE A 108 -4.91 -20.31 20.43
N GLY A 109 -5.52 -21.43 20.87
CA GLY A 109 -5.78 -22.59 20.02
C GLY A 109 -6.72 -22.29 18.84
N GLU A 110 -7.79 -21.52 19.06
CA GLU A 110 -8.70 -21.11 17.98
C GLU A 110 -8.04 -20.16 16.99
N LYS A 111 -7.24 -19.21 17.48
CA LYS A 111 -6.45 -18.32 16.62
C LYS A 111 -5.43 -19.10 15.80
N PHE A 112 -4.76 -20.07 16.42
CA PHE A 112 -3.83 -20.94 15.73
C PHE A 112 -4.53 -21.75 14.63
N TYR A 113 -5.67 -22.38 14.97
CA TYR A 113 -6.47 -23.15 14.01
C TYR A 113 -6.92 -22.28 12.84
N GLN A 114 -7.50 -21.10 13.08
CA GLN A 114 -7.97 -20.18 12.05
C GLN A 114 -6.86 -19.65 11.14
N ASN A 115 -5.68 -19.40 11.70
CA ASN A 115 -4.59 -18.81 10.94
C ASN A 115 -3.73 -19.82 10.18
N PHE A 116 -3.63 -21.07 10.69
CA PHE A 116 -2.71 -22.07 10.14
C PHE A 116 -3.41 -23.25 9.51
N ILE A 117 -4.54 -23.69 10.06
CA ILE A 117 -5.18 -24.95 9.67
C ILE A 117 -6.40 -24.71 8.78
N GLN A 118 -7.20 -23.71 9.09
CA GLN A 118 -8.39 -23.37 8.30
C GLN A 118 -8.00 -23.05 6.85
N ASP A 119 -8.78 -23.54 5.89
CA ASP A 119 -8.55 -23.38 4.46
C ASP A 119 -7.20 -23.90 3.95
N ASN A 120 -6.59 -24.87 4.64
CA ASN A 120 -5.28 -25.46 4.30
C ASN A 120 -4.14 -24.42 4.17
N ARG A 121 -4.19 -23.33 4.92
CA ARG A 121 -3.18 -22.24 4.85
C ARG A 121 -1.76 -22.74 5.11
N TYR A 122 -1.58 -23.76 5.97
CA TYR A 122 -0.28 -24.41 6.17
C TYR A 122 0.34 -24.97 4.88
N ALA A 123 -0.50 -25.40 3.92
CA ALA A 123 0.00 -25.94 2.65
C ALA A 123 0.71 -24.88 1.82
N TYR A 124 0.23 -23.63 1.85
CA TYR A 124 0.92 -22.50 1.18
C TYR A 124 2.27 -22.21 1.85
N MET A 125 2.33 -22.28 3.18
CA MET A 125 3.59 -22.07 3.92
C MET A 125 4.60 -23.17 3.60
N LEU A 126 4.17 -24.43 3.60
CA LEU A 126 5.03 -25.58 3.26
C LEU A 126 5.50 -25.52 1.81
N LYS A 127 4.63 -25.12 0.88
CA LYS A 127 5.01 -24.92 -0.53
C LYS A 127 6.04 -23.79 -0.68
N GLY A 128 5.87 -22.67 0.02
CA GLY A 128 6.85 -21.60 0.07
C GLY A 128 8.20 -22.04 0.63
N LEU A 129 8.18 -22.78 1.74
CA LEU A 129 9.38 -23.36 2.34
C LEU A 129 10.08 -24.34 1.39
N GLY A 130 9.33 -25.22 0.71
CA GLY A 130 9.86 -26.14 -0.29
C GLY A 130 10.55 -25.41 -1.44
N ASN A 131 9.94 -24.35 -1.96
CA ASN A 131 10.54 -23.54 -3.01
C ASN A 131 11.82 -22.86 -2.54
N THR A 132 11.84 -22.34 -1.33
CA THR A 132 13.04 -21.71 -0.75
C THR A 132 14.19 -22.71 -0.61
N LEU A 133 13.92 -23.90 -0.09
CA LEU A 133 14.90 -24.97 0.02
C LEU A 133 15.44 -25.40 -1.35
N LEU A 134 14.57 -25.55 -2.34
CA LEU A 134 14.96 -25.90 -3.70
C LEU A 134 15.90 -24.84 -4.30
N ILE A 135 15.54 -23.57 -4.20
CA ILE A 135 16.37 -22.47 -4.70
C ILE A 135 17.71 -22.43 -3.98
N THR A 136 17.74 -22.64 -2.67
CA THR A 136 18.97 -22.65 -1.87
C THR A 136 19.90 -23.79 -2.31
N VAL A 137 19.38 -25.00 -2.51
CA VAL A 137 20.17 -26.14 -2.98
C VAL A 137 20.72 -25.89 -4.38
N LEU A 138 19.89 -25.37 -5.29
CA LEU A 138 20.35 -25.05 -6.64
C LEU A 138 21.43 -23.96 -6.64
N ALA A 139 21.26 -22.92 -5.86
CA ALA A 139 22.25 -21.85 -5.73
C ALA A 139 23.59 -22.37 -5.17
N LEU A 140 23.52 -23.28 -4.18
CA LEU A 140 24.72 -23.91 -3.60
C LEU A 140 25.43 -24.78 -4.64
N LEU A 141 24.70 -25.60 -5.40
CA LEU A 141 25.29 -26.42 -6.47
C LEU A 141 25.99 -25.56 -7.54
N VAL A 142 25.31 -24.50 -7.99
CA VAL A 142 25.90 -23.56 -8.96
C VAL A 142 27.14 -22.89 -8.37
N GLY A 143 27.11 -22.44 -7.11
CA GLY A 143 28.24 -21.83 -6.42
C GLY A 143 29.44 -22.78 -6.33
N VAL A 144 29.20 -24.04 -5.98
CA VAL A 144 30.28 -25.08 -5.92
C VAL A 144 30.87 -25.32 -7.29
N VAL A 145 30.07 -25.44 -8.35
CA VAL A 145 30.59 -25.64 -9.73
C VAL A 145 31.42 -24.46 -10.17
N PHE A 146 30.95 -23.22 -9.99
CA PHE A 146 31.72 -22.03 -10.34
C PHE A 146 33.00 -21.90 -9.50
N GLY A 147 32.88 -22.14 -8.19
CA GLY A 147 34.06 -22.15 -7.31
C GLY A 147 35.13 -23.17 -7.72
N PHE A 148 34.70 -24.37 -8.13
CA PHE A 148 35.62 -25.40 -8.64
C PHE A 148 36.26 -25.00 -9.96
N LEU A 149 35.48 -24.43 -10.90
CA LEU A 149 36.03 -23.93 -12.17
C LEU A 149 37.06 -22.83 -11.96
N ILE A 150 36.80 -21.87 -11.06
CA ILE A 150 37.73 -20.80 -10.72
C ILE A 150 39.00 -21.37 -10.08
N ALA A 151 38.86 -22.35 -9.18
CA ALA A 151 39.99 -23.01 -8.54
C ALA A 151 40.89 -23.74 -9.56
N ILE A 152 40.28 -24.45 -10.53
CA ILE A 152 41.06 -25.11 -11.63
C ILE A 152 41.83 -24.08 -12.44
N VAL A 153 41.14 -22.99 -12.86
CA VAL A 153 41.77 -21.91 -13.66
C VAL A 153 42.95 -21.30 -12.89
N ARG A 154 42.74 -21.01 -11.59
CA ARG A 154 43.79 -20.46 -10.73
C ARG A 154 44.99 -21.40 -10.56
N THR A 155 44.73 -22.68 -10.28
CA THR A 155 45.76 -23.68 -10.12
C THR A 155 46.55 -23.89 -11.41
N ASN A 156 45.87 -23.85 -12.56
CA ASN A 156 46.51 -23.98 -13.88
C ASN A 156 47.35 -22.74 -14.25
N HIS A 157 46.90 -21.55 -13.82
CA HIS A 157 47.65 -20.30 -13.95
C HIS A 157 48.95 -20.33 -13.13
N ASP A 158 48.85 -20.72 -11.87
CA ASP A 158 50.04 -20.82 -10.97
C ASP A 158 51.05 -21.84 -11.46
N ARG A 159 50.61 -22.85 -12.21
CA ARG A 159 51.49 -23.89 -12.77
C ARG A 159 52.10 -23.56 -14.13
N ASN A 160 51.46 -22.79 -14.98
CA ASN A 160 51.83 -22.59 -16.39
C ASN A 160 52.03 -21.10 -16.79
N GLY A 161 51.93 -20.14 -15.88
CA GLY A 161 52.18 -18.71 -16.14
C GLY A 161 51.25 -18.04 -17.16
N GLY A 162 50.10 -18.62 -17.46
CA GLY A 162 49.19 -18.10 -18.49
C GLY A 162 47.86 -17.66 -17.93
N LEU A 163 47.51 -16.40 -18.09
CA LEU A 163 46.30 -15.63 -17.87
C LEU A 163 46.44 -14.53 -16.80
N THR A 164 47.02 -13.45 -17.21
CA THR A 164 47.26 -12.23 -16.40
C THR A 164 45.96 -11.50 -15.97
N ILE A 165 44.81 -11.91 -16.48
CA ILE A 165 43.53 -11.20 -16.29
C ILE A 165 42.90 -11.45 -14.92
N LEU A 166 43.32 -12.46 -14.16
CA LEU A 166 42.76 -12.84 -12.86
C LEU A 166 43.57 -12.42 -11.64
N ASN A 167 44.63 -11.62 -11.85
CA ASN A 167 45.50 -11.12 -10.79
C ASN A 167 45.31 -9.62 -10.49
N ALA A 168 44.22 -8.96 -10.94
CA ALA A 168 43.89 -7.58 -10.61
C ALA A 168 42.79 -7.50 -9.58
#